data_bfa57a3057019faceda4afc05b595727
#
_entry.id   bfa57a3057019faceda4afc05b595727
#
_cell.length_a   1.000
_cell.length_b   1.000
_cell.length_c   1.000
_cell.angle_alpha   90.00
_cell.angle_beta   90.00
_cell.angle_gamma   90.00
#
_symmetry.space_group_name_H-M   'P 1'
#
loop_
_entity.id
_entity.type
_entity.pdbx_description
1 polymer ?
#
loop_
_entity_poly.entity_id
_entity_poly.type
_entity_poly.pdbx_seq_one_letter_code
_entity_poly.pdbx_strand_id
1 'polypeptide(L)'
;MIIKVKVLNIFFLLLIFFIALQLSFRTDYLFNSDHGFHLSYFIQPIVGIESGYKLLLDQPSQYGFLNILIPHILDINGPINSFHIFQGVLNIITIFIAFFIALRILKLKNYSFFIFLFSIILLLSSTDLFGPQVYPSTGVVRFFPVYILILCQCFIRNNNYSKTREIFILSIVLCSSLLWAAEASFYVLFSIGFYYLQELLYQPCIKKLKEILFKGFSIITISITLSYIVLK
;
A
#
# COMPACT_ATOMS: atom_id res chain seq x y z
N MET A 1 -26.46 -11.46 -25.48
CA MET A 1 -26.46 -10.91 -24.13
C MET A 1 -25.05 -10.86 -23.49
N ILE A 2 -24.23 -11.88 -23.62
CA ILE A 2 -22.88 -11.99 -23.03
C ILE A 2 -21.90 -10.92 -23.55
N ILE A 3 -21.95 -10.56 -24.84
CA ILE A 3 -21.08 -9.55 -25.45
C ILE A 3 -21.36 -8.16 -24.86
N LYS A 4 -22.65 -7.78 -24.70
CA LYS A 4 -23.04 -6.49 -24.11
C LYS A 4 -22.55 -6.32 -22.67
N VAL A 5 -22.56 -7.38 -21.87
CA VAL A 5 -22.07 -7.36 -20.49
C VAL A 5 -20.53 -7.17 -20.44
N LYS A 6 -19.78 -7.81 -21.35
CA LYS A 6 -18.32 -7.63 -21.43
C LYS A 6 -17.94 -6.20 -21.83
N VAL A 7 -18.62 -5.62 -22.82
CA VAL A 7 -18.38 -4.24 -23.27
C VAL A 7 -18.68 -3.26 -22.14
N LEU A 8 -19.78 -3.45 -21.43
CA LEU A 8 -20.15 -2.59 -20.29
C LEU A 8 -19.09 -2.65 -19.16
N ASN A 9 -18.59 -3.85 -18.87
CA ASN A 9 -17.53 -4.00 -17.84
C ASN A 9 -16.24 -3.27 -18.25
N ILE A 10 -15.83 -3.37 -19.51
CA ILE A 10 -14.65 -2.65 -20.02
C ILE A 10 -14.87 -1.14 -19.91
N PHE A 11 -16.03 -0.64 -20.31
CA PHE A 11 -16.35 0.78 -20.18
C PHE A 11 -16.23 1.29 -18.74
N PHE A 12 -16.81 0.56 -17.76
CA PHE A 12 -16.72 0.96 -16.36
C PHE A 12 -15.30 0.84 -15.79
N LEU A 13 -14.51 -0.16 -16.21
CA LEU A 13 -13.10 -0.25 -15.81
C LEU A 13 -12.28 0.94 -16.34
N LEU A 14 -12.53 1.36 -17.59
CA LEU A 14 -11.91 2.55 -18.13
C LEU A 14 -12.35 3.81 -17.37
N LEU A 15 -13.62 3.90 -17.01
CA LEU A 15 -14.15 5.02 -16.23
C LEU A 15 -13.47 5.09 -14.85
N ILE A 16 -13.33 3.94 -14.13
CA ILE A 16 -12.58 3.88 -12.87
C ILE A 16 -11.14 4.32 -13.07
N PHE A 17 -10.49 3.87 -14.13
CA PHE A 17 -9.12 4.25 -14.45
C PHE A 17 -8.99 5.78 -14.66
N PHE A 18 -9.86 6.39 -15.45
CA PHE A 18 -9.85 7.84 -15.68
C PHE A 18 -10.11 8.64 -14.41
N ILE A 19 -11.09 8.22 -13.59
CA ILE A 19 -11.36 8.87 -12.30
C ILE A 19 -10.13 8.71 -11.38
N ALA A 20 -9.57 7.52 -11.27
CA ALA A 20 -8.38 7.27 -10.48
C ALA A 20 -7.20 8.13 -10.95
N LEU A 21 -7.01 8.28 -12.26
CA LEU A 21 -5.96 9.10 -12.84
C LEU A 21 -6.14 10.58 -12.46
N GLN A 22 -7.34 11.14 -12.63
CA GLN A 22 -7.61 12.52 -12.26
C GLN A 22 -7.43 12.79 -10.78
N LEU A 23 -7.94 11.90 -9.91
CA LEU A 23 -7.80 12.01 -8.46
C LEU A 23 -6.34 11.89 -8.02
N SER A 24 -5.56 11.07 -8.73
CA SER A 24 -4.19 10.76 -8.33
C SER A 24 -3.16 11.81 -8.73
N PHE A 25 -3.44 12.64 -9.72
CA PHE A 25 -2.53 13.68 -10.23
C PHE A 25 -3.08 15.10 -10.13
N ARG A 26 -3.98 15.34 -9.20
CA ARG A 26 -4.44 16.71 -8.90
C ARG A 26 -3.29 17.55 -8.37
N THR A 27 -3.22 18.81 -8.79
CA THR A 27 -2.18 19.77 -8.40
C THR A 27 -2.70 20.99 -7.65
N ASP A 28 -4.01 21.19 -7.60
CA ASP A 28 -4.67 22.33 -6.98
C ASP A 28 -4.37 22.50 -5.49
N TYR A 29 -4.05 21.41 -4.78
CA TYR A 29 -3.70 21.40 -3.38
C TYR A 29 -2.24 21.77 -3.08
N LEU A 30 -1.34 21.73 -4.08
CA LEU A 30 0.09 22.00 -3.88
C LEU A 30 0.37 23.42 -3.37
N PHE A 31 -0.57 24.32 -3.57
CA PHE A 31 -0.48 25.73 -3.16
C PHE A 31 -1.14 26.02 -1.80
N ASN A 32 -1.69 25.02 -1.12
CA ASN A 32 -2.25 25.19 0.22
C ASN A 32 -1.14 25.14 1.27
N SER A 33 -1.12 26.10 2.21
CA SER A 33 -0.10 26.22 3.26
C SER A 33 0.03 24.95 4.12
N ASP A 34 -1.10 24.34 4.50
CA ASP A 34 -1.11 23.13 5.33
C ASP A 34 -0.54 21.93 4.58
N HIS A 35 -0.82 21.85 3.28
CA HIS A 35 -0.27 20.83 2.42
C HIS A 35 1.25 20.97 2.26
N GLY A 36 1.72 22.20 2.05
CA GLY A 36 3.16 22.52 1.96
C GLY A 36 3.93 22.06 3.18
N PHE A 37 3.37 22.23 4.38
CA PHE A 37 3.97 21.74 5.62
C PHE A 37 4.11 20.21 5.62
N HIS A 38 3.06 19.47 5.30
CA HIS A 38 3.11 18.00 5.24
C HIS A 38 4.00 17.47 4.13
N LEU A 39 4.04 18.14 2.98
CA LEU A 39 4.89 17.79 1.86
C LEU A 39 6.38 17.94 2.19
N SER A 40 6.74 18.94 3.00
CA SER A 40 8.13 19.22 3.38
C SER A 40 8.82 18.04 4.06
N TYR A 41 8.10 17.21 4.82
CA TYR A 41 8.62 16.00 5.45
C TYR A 41 9.12 14.94 4.46
N PHE A 42 8.66 14.99 3.22
CA PHE A 42 9.12 14.09 2.17
C PHE A 42 10.16 14.77 1.27
N ILE A 43 9.93 16.03 0.93
CA ILE A 43 10.81 16.75 0.00
C ILE A 43 12.15 17.09 0.63
N GLN A 44 12.16 17.51 1.89
CA GLN A 44 13.40 17.88 2.58
C GLN A 44 14.42 16.73 2.66
N PRO A 45 14.07 15.49 3.01
CA PRO A 45 14.99 14.36 2.94
C PRO A 45 15.50 14.06 1.52
N ILE A 46 14.67 14.23 0.48
CA ILE A 46 15.09 14.02 -0.92
C ILE A 46 16.17 15.06 -1.30
N VAL A 47 15.91 16.34 -1.02
CA VAL A 47 16.88 17.43 -1.25
C VAL A 47 18.15 17.22 -0.41
N GLY A 48 18.02 16.69 0.80
CA GLY A 48 19.15 16.35 1.64
C GLY A 48 20.08 15.31 0.99
N ILE A 49 19.52 14.24 0.39
CA ILE A 49 20.31 13.22 -0.33
C ILE A 49 21.03 13.88 -1.52
N GLU A 50 20.34 14.74 -2.29
CA GLU A 50 20.95 15.49 -3.39
C GLU A 50 22.10 16.39 -2.93
N SER A 51 22.02 16.87 -1.70
CA SER A 51 23.09 17.67 -1.05
C SER A 51 24.20 16.83 -0.42
N GLY A 52 24.18 15.50 -0.57
CA GLY A 52 25.20 14.57 -0.10
C GLY A 52 24.97 14.04 1.32
N TYR A 53 23.83 14.33 1.97
CA TYR A 53 23.48 13.74 3.27
C TYR A 53 23.08 12.29 3.14
N LYS A 54 23.49 11.46 4.10
CA LYS A 54 23.07 10.04 4.16
C LYS A 54 21.71 9.92 4.83
N LEU A 55 20.76 9.37 4.08
CA LEU A 55 19.41 9.12 4.61
C LEU A 55 19.45 8.20 5.84
N LEU A 56 18.67 8.51 6.85
CA LEU A 56 18.58 7.86 8.17
C LEU A 56 19.80 8.03 9.10
N LEU A 57 20.96 8.45 8.60
CA LEU A 57 22.14 8.72 9.41
C LEU A 57 22.29 10.21 9.72
N ASP A 58 22.41 11.02 8.67
CA ASP A 58 22.59 12.47 8.79
C ASP A 58 21.25 13.20 8.81
N GLN A 59 20.22 12.57 8.22
CA GLN A 59 18.90 13.15 8.07
C GLN A 59 17.82 12.11 8.43
N PRO A 60 17.15 12.28 9.58
CA PRO A 60 16.07 11.38 9.98
C PRO A 60 14.88 11.51 9.03
N SER A 61 14.25 10.39 8.69
CA SER A 61 12.99 10.37 7.96
C SER A 61 11.89 9.75 8.81
N GLN A 62 10.88 10.53 9.14
CA GLN A 62 9.71 10.06 9.87
C GLN A 62 8.91 9.03 9.05
N TYR A 63 8.97 9.14 7.73
CA TYR A 63 8.17 8.32 6.81
C TYR A 63 8.96 7.20 6.15
N GLY A 64 10.13 6.85 6.70
CA GLY A 64 10.91 5.68 6.32
C GLY A 64 11.89 5.92 5.17
N PHE A 65 12.48 4.82 4.71
CA PHE A 65 13.56 4.82 3.74
C PHE A 65 13.05 4.82 2.29
N LEU A 66 12.15 3.89 1.95
CA LEU A 66 11.71 3.71 0.56
C LEU A 66 10.85 4.87 0.05
N ASN A 67 10.06 5.52 0.91
CA ASN A 67 9.25 6.68 0.54
C ASN A 67 10.09 7.90 0.13
N ILE A 68 11.36 7.93 0.51
CA ILE A 68 12.30 8.99 0.15
C ILE A 68 13.20 8.54 -1.00
N LEU A 69 13.73 7.33 -0.90
CA LEU A 69 14.66 6.80 -1.89
C LEU A 69 14.03 6.64 -3.29
N ILE A 70 12.79 6.12 -3.36
CA ILE A 70 12.15 5.89 -4.66
C ILE A 70 11.92 7.21 -5.42
N PRO A 71 11.31 8.27 -4.85
CA PRO A 71 11.20 9.56 -5.53
C PRO A 71 12.55 10.17 -5.90
N HIS A 72 13.56 10.03 -5.04
CA HIS A 72 14.92 10.48 -5.35
C HIS A 72 15.50 9.78 -6.58
N ILE A 73 15.39 8.46 -6.68
CA ILE A 73 15.87 7.69 -7.84
C ILE A 73 15.09 8.02 -9.12
N LEU A 74 13.79 8.33 -9.00
CA LEU A 74 12.98 8.70 -10.18
C LEU A 74 13.46 9.98 -10.85
N ASP A 75 13.94 10.97 -10.09
CA ASP A 75 14.51 12.24 -10.53
C ASP A 75 13.77 12.90 -11.73
N ILE A 76 12.44 13.02 -11.61
CA ILE A 76 11.60 13.55 -12.68
C ILE A 76 11.38 15.05 -12.46
N ASN A 77 12.18 15.89 -13.09
CA ASN A 77 12.08 17.35 -13.02
C ASN A 77 12.10 17.92 -11.59
N GLY A 78 12.93 17.31 -10.73
CA GLY A 78 13.16 17.72 -9.35
C GLY A 78 12.30 17.02 -8.31
N PRO A 79 12.63 17.21 -7.01
CA PRO A 79 12.08 16.43 -5.89
C PRO A 79 10.56 16.49 -5.75
N ILE A 80 9.96 17.66 -5.96
CA ILE A 80 8.51 17.87 -5.83
C ILE A 80 7.74 17.06 -6.88
N ASN A 81 8.16 17.15 -8.14
CA ASN A 81 7.53 16.44 -9.23
C ASN A 81 7.73 14.92 -9.11
N SER A 82 8.94 14.49 -8.75
CA SER A 82 9.26 13.08 -8.50
C SER A 82 8.37 12.50 -7.41
N PHE A 83 8.22 13.20 -6.29
CA PHE A 83 7.35 12.77 -5.20
C PHE A 83 5.87 12.78 -5.61
N HIS A 84 5.41 13.79 -6.32
CA HIS A 84 4.04 13.88 -6.81
C HIS A 84 3.67 12.72 -7.74
N ILE A 85 4.56 12.40 -8.69
CA ILE A 85 4.37 11.26 -9.59
C ILE A 85 4.37 9.94 -8.81
N PHE A 86 5.32 9.76 -7.91
CA PHE A 86 5.39 8.58 -7.04
C PHE A 86 4.09 8.39 -6.25
N GLN A 87 3.61 9.43 -5.58
CA GLN A 87 2.35 9.40 -4.83
C GLN A 87 1.15 9.08 -5.73
N GLY A 88 1.07 9.72 -6.90
CA GLY A 88 0.00 9.49 -7.87
C GLY A 88 -0.04 8.04 -8.36
N VAL A 89 1.10 7.47 -8.69
CA VAL A 89 1.22 6.06 -9.11
C VAL A 89 0.81 5.12 -7.99
N LEU A 90 1.28 5.34 -6.75
CA LEU A 90 0.87 4.53 -5.61
C LEU A 90 -0.64 4.59 -5.38
N ASN A 91 -1.24 5.77 -5.54
CA ASN A 91 -2.67 5.96 -5.36
C ASN A 91 -3.47 5.14 -6.38
N ILE A 92 -3.10 5.19 -7.66
CA ILE A 92 -3.71 4.38 -8.71
C ILE A 92 -3.60 2.89 -8.37
N ILE A 93 -2.40 2.41 -8.02
CA ILE A 93 -2.19 1.01 -7.67
C ILE A 93 -3.06 0.61 -6.49
N THR A 94 -3.15 1.45 -5.45
CA THR A 94 -3.96 1.19 -4.26
C THR A 94 -5.44 1.11 -4.58
N ILE A 95 -5.96 2.00 -5.43
CA ILE A 95 -7.36 1.96 -5.90
C ILE A 95 -7.66 0.61 -6.59
N PHE A 96 -6.76 0.16 -7.48
CA PHE A 96 -6.95 -1.13 -8.16
C PHE A 96 -6.81 -2.32 -7.20
N ILE A 97 -5.90 -2.27 -6.23
CA ILE A 97 -5.79 -3.30 -5.18
C ILE A 97 -7.08 -3.36 -4.37
N ALA A 98 -7.60 -2.23 -3.90
CA ALA A 98 -8.83 -2.16 -3.14
C ALA A 98 -10.02 -2.70 -3.94
N PHE A 99 -10.12 -2.33 -5.22
CA PHE A 99 -11.12 -2.85 -6.14
C PHE A 99 -11.03 -4.37 -6.31
N PHE A 100 -9.81 -4.90 -6.52
CA PHE A 100 -9.58 -6.33 -6.67
C PHE A 100 -9.92 -7.11 -5.40
N ILE A 101 -9.51 -6.61 -4.23
CA ILE A 101 -9.83 -7.20 -2.92
C ILE A 101 -11.35 -7.25 -2.74
N ALA A 102 -12.04 -6.14 -3.00
CA ALA A 102 -13.49 -6.06 -2.87
C ALA A 102 -14.21 -7.07 -3.79
N LEU A 103 -13.78 -7.22 -5.04
CA LEU A 103 -14.32 -8.24 -5.96
C LEU A 103 -14.15 -9.66 -5.41
N ARG A 104 -12.98 -9.95 -4.80
CA ARG A 104 -12.68 -11.26 -4.24
C ARG A 104 -13.47 -11.58 -2.98
N ILE A 105 -13.64 -10.62 -2.09
CA ILE A 105 -14.37 -10.79 -0.84
C ILE A 105 -15.88 -10.93 -1.10
N LEU A 106 -16.43 -10.07 -1.94
CA LEU A 106 -17.88 -9.98 -2.15
C LEU A 106 -18.42 -11.09 -3.07
N LYS A 107 -17.55 -11.83 -3.79
CA LYS A 107 -17.94 -12.93 -4.70
C LYS A 107 -19.12 -12.56 -5.61
N LEU A 108 -19.14 -11.35 -6.13
CA LEU A 108 -20.27 -10.79 -6.84
C LEU A 108 -20.50 -11.49 -8.18
N LYS A 109 -21.75 -11.87 -8.43
CA LYS A 109 -22.17 -12.43 -9.72
C LYS A 109 -22.40 -11.34 -10.78
N ASN A 110 -22.73 -10.13 -10.35
CA ASN A 110 -22.99 -8.98 -11.23
C ASN A 110 -21.92 -7.90 -11.05
N TYR A 111 -20.83 -8.06 -11.78
CA TYR A 111 -19.70 -7.12 -11.71
C TYR A 111 -20.06 -5.70 -12.15
N SER A 112 -20.97 -5.52 -13.11
CA SER A 112 -21.31 -4.20 -13.66
C SER A 112 -21.88 -3.27 -12.61
N PHE A 113 -22.80 -3.77 -11.76
CA PHE A 113 -23.37 -2.98 -10.68
C PHE A 113 -22.34 -2.61 -9.62
N PHE A 114 -21.43 -3.53 -9.27
CA PHE A 114 -20.36 -3.26 -8.31
C PHE A 114 -19.37 -2.23 -8.86
N ILE A 115 -18.96 -2.35 -10.12
CA ILE A 115 -18.08 -1.40 -10.78
C ILE A 115 -18.71 0.00 -10.78
N PHE A 116 -19.99 0.09 -11.09
CA PHE A 116 -20.74 1.34 -11.04
C PHE A 116 -20.76 1.95 -9.63
N LEU A 117 -21.09 1.17 -8.61
CA LEU A 117 -21.10 1.62 -7.22
C LEU A 117 -19.71 2.07 -6.75
N PHE A 118 -18.67 1.31 -7.10
CA PHE A 118 -17.28 1.67 -6.79
C PHE A 118 -16.85 2.97 -7.47
N SER A 119 -17.27 3.19 -8.71
CA SER A 119 -17.02 4.46 -9.42
C SER A 119 -17.69 5.65 -8.72
N ILE A 120 -18.92 5.49 -8.22
CA ILE A 120 -19.61 6.53 -7.44
C ILE A 120 -18.87 6.80 -6.13
N ILE A 121 -18.42 5.76 -5.41
CA ILE A 121 -17.65 5.93 -4.17
C ILE A 121 -16.36 6.70 -4.42
N LEU A 122 -15.63 6.38 -5.51
CA LEU A 122 -14.45 7.12 -5.90
C LEU A 122 -14.75 8.59 -6.20
N LEU A 123 -15.83 8.88 -6.93
CA LEU A 123 -16.26 10.24 -7.21
C LEU A 123 -16.60 11.01 -5.93
N LEU A 124 -17.33 10.38 -5.01
CA LEU A 124 -17.71 11.01 -3.73
C LEU A 124 -16.51 11.18 -2.78
N SER A 125 -15.51 10.31 -2.85
CA SER A 125 -14.29 10.43 -2.05
C SER A 125 -13.32 11.50 -2.60
N SER A 126 -13.60 12.08 -3.74
CA SER A 126 -12.79 13.11 -4.40
C SER A 126 -12.99 14.52 -3.82
N THR A 127 -13.77 14.68 -2.75
CA THR A 127 -13.99 15.98 -2.12
C THR A 127 -12.70 16.50 -1.47
N ASP A 128 -12.47 17.80 -1.54
CA ASP A 128 -11.22 18.51 -1.20
C ASP A 128 -10.72 18.29 0.23
N LEU A 129 -11.55 17.77 1.11
CA LEU A 129 -11.23 17.62 2.53
C LEU A 129 -10.56 16.28 2.90
N PHE A 130 -10.66 15.23 2.09
CA PHE A 130 -10.23 13.88 2.48
C PHE A 130 -9.58 13.04 1.38
N GLY A 131 -9.15 13.66 0.29
CA GLY A 131 -8.39 12.94 -0.73
C GLY A 131 -7.05 12.47 -0.17
N PRO A 132 -6.59 11.24 -0.48
CA PRO A 132 -5.29 10.72 -0.03
C PRO A 132 -4.11 11.59 -0.46
N GLN A 133 -4.34 12.60 -1.26
CA GLN A 133 -3.35 13.55 -1.76
C GLN A 133 -3.26 14.84 -0.96
N VAL A 134 -4.34 15.24 -0.28
CA VAL A 134 -4.32 16.48 0.51
C VAL A 134 -3.31 16.39 1.66
N TYR A 135 -3.17 15.20 2.23
CA TYR A 135 -2.19 14.94 3.29
C TYR A 135 -1.35 13.69 2.94
N PRO A 136 -0.17 13.85 2.32
CA PRO A 136 0.70 12.71 2.00
C PRO A 136 0.96 11.81 3.20
N SER A 137 1.03 12.41 4.40
CA SER A 137 1.27 11.70 5.66
C SER A 137 0.13 10.80 6.13
N THR A 138 -1.08 10.96 5.61
CA THR A 138 -2.25 10.14 6.00
C THR A 138 -2.73 9.22 4.90
N GLY A 139 -2.19 9.36 3.69
CA GLY A 139 -2.62 8.66 2.49
C GLY A 139 -1.87 7.36 2.20
N VAL A 140 -1.90 7.01 0.93
CA VAL A 140 -1.31 5.78 0.39
C VAL A 140 0.19 5.69 0.63
N VAL A 141 0.91 6.82 0.65
CA VAL A 141 2.35 6.86 0.91
C VAL A 141 2.69 6.21 2.25
N ARG A 142 1.81 6.33 3.25
CA ARG A 142 2.01 5.72 4.57
C ARG A 142 1.53 4.28 4.64
N PHE A 143 0.37 3.98 4.07
CA PHE A 143 -0.34 2.72 4.29
C PHE A 143 -0.24 1.72 3.14
N PHE A 144 0.48 2.02 2.07
CA PHE A 144 0.62 1.15 0.90
C PHE A 144 0.97 -0.31 1.25
N PRO A 145 1.93 -0.61 2.17
CA PRO A 145 2.25 -1.98 2.54
C PRO A 145 1.08 -2.76 3.15
N VAL A 146 0.14 -2.08 3.81
CA VAL A 146 -1.05 -2.71 4.40
C VAL A 146 -1.98 -3.22 3.29
N TYR A 147 -2.17 -2.45 2.22
CA TYR A 147 -2.96 -2.88 1.06
C TYR A 147 -2.33 -4.08 0.37
N ILE A 148 -1.00 -4.07 0.21
CA ILE A 148 -0.23 -5.21 -0.34
C ILE A 148 -0.40 -6.44 0.57
N LEU A 149 -0.33 -6.28 1.89
CA LEU A 149 -0.55 -7.39 2.82
C LEU A 149 -1.93 -8.02 2.63
N ILE A 150 -2.99 -7.22 2.63
CA ILE A 150 -4.37 -7.72 2.47
C ILE A 150 -4.50 -8.48 1.14
N LEU A 151 -3.93 -7.93 0.07
CA LEU A 151 -3.89 -8.59 -1.23
C LEU A 151 -3.17 -9.95 -1.15
N CYS A 152 -2.00 -10.01 -0.53
CA CYS A 152 -1.23 -11.25 -0.34
C CYS A 152 -1.99 -12.28 0.50
N GLN A 153 -2.64 -11.86 1.59
CA GLN A 153 -3.48 -12.73 2.42
C GLN A 153 -4.67 -13.32 1.62
N CYS A 154 -5.31 -12.50 0.78
CA CYS A 154 -6.35 -12.99 -0.13
C CYS A 154 -5.82 -14.07 -1.09
N PHE A 155 -4.62 -13.88 -1.65
CA PHE A 155 -3.99 -14.88 -2.53
C PHE A 155 -3.58 -16.15 -1.78
N ILE A 156 -2.97 -16.02 -0.60
CA ILE A 156 -2.55 -17.15 0.24
C ILE A 156 -3.76 -18.03 0.56
N ARG A 157 -4.86 -17.41 1.00
CA ARG A 157 -6.08 -18.12 1.39
C ARG A 157 -6.76 -18.82 0.21
N ASN A 158 -6.77 -18.19 -0.97
CA ASN A 158 -7.47 -18.73 -2.13
C ASN A 158 -6.71 -19.85 -2.84
N ASN A 159 -5.37 -19.87 -2.77
CA ASN A 159 -4.54 -20.80 -3.53
C ASN A 159 -3.92 -21.91 -2.67
N ASN A 160 -4.28 -22.03 -1.39
CA ASN A 160 -3.75 -23.06 -0.48
C ASN A 160 -2.21 -23.20 -0.55
N TYR A 161 -1.50 -22.08 -0.46
CA TYR A 161 -0.04 -22.09 -0.54
C TYR A 161 0.58 -22.96 0.55
N SER A 162 1.74 -23.56 0.23
CA SER A 162 2.53 -24.27 1.24
C SER A 162 2.98 -23.30 2.34
N LYS A 163 3.19 -23.84 3.57
CA LYS A 163 3.63 -23.05 4.73
C LYS A 163 4.89 -22.22 4.44
N THR A 164 5.83 -22.81 3.70
CA THR A 164 7.08 -22.12 3.33
C THR A 164 6.83 -20.91 2.43
N ARG A 165 5.94 -21.05 1.43
CA ARG A 165 5.58 -19.93 0.54
C ARG A 165 4.83 -18.85 1.29
N GLU A 166 3.93 -19.21 2.18
CA GLU A 166 3.21 -18.26 3.03
C GLU A 166 4.19 -17.45 3.90
N ILE A 167 5.09 -18.12 4.62
CA ILE A 167 6.12 -17.47 5.45
C ILE A 167 6.96 -16.52 4.58
N PHE A 168 7.43 -16.98 3.42
CA PHE A 168 8.26 -16.18 2.54
C PHE A 168 7.55 -14.91 2.05
N ILE A 169 6.31 -15.03 1.56
CA ILE A 169 5.51 -13.89 1.07
C ILE A 169 5.29 -12.88 2.20
N LEU A 170 4.85 -13.33 3.38
CA LEU A 170 4.57 -12.44 4.51
C LEU A 170 5.86 -11.81 5.06
N SER A 171 7.00 -12.51 4.99
CA SER A 171 8.30 -11.96 5.36
C SER A 171 8.74 -10.83 4.42
N ILE A 172 8.56 -10.98 3.11
CA ILE A 172 8.85 -9.92 2.14
C ILE A 172 7.97 -8.70 2.39
N VAL A 173 6.67 -8.90 2.62
CA VAL A 173 5.75 -7.80 2.89
C VAL A 173 6.12 -7.06 4.17
N LEU A 174 6.44 -7.78 5.24
CA LEU A 174 6.87 -7.17 6.51
C LEU A 174 8.23 -6.45 6.35
N CYS A 175 9.20 -7.06 5.68
CA CYS A 175 10.49 -6.41 5.35
C CYS A 175 10.27 -5.11 4.57
N SER A 176 9.48 -5.17 3.50
CA SER A 176 9.16 -3.98 2.70
C SER A 176 8.47 -2.90 3.54
N SER A 177 7.61 -3.28 4.48
CA SER A 177 6.94 -2.31 5.36
C SER A 177 7.89 -1.67 6.37
N LEU A 178 8.87 -2.42 6.89
CA LEU A 178 9.93 -1.89 7.77
C LEU A 178 10.79 -0.84 7.08
N LEU A 179 11.11 -1.08 5.81
CA LEU A 179 11.83 -0.13 4.98
C LEU A 179 10.96 1.02 4.48
N TRP A 180 9.65 0.82 4.42
CA TRP A 180 8.69 1.80 3.92
C TRP A 180 8.42 2.90 4.92
N ALA A 181 7.90 2.53 6.10
CA ALA A 181 7.65 3.43 7.23
C ALA A 181 7.46 2.60 8.50
N ALA A 182 8.03 3.05 9.62
CA ALA A 182 7.93 2.36 10.90
C ALA A 182 6.48 2.07 11.31
N GLU A 183 5.59 3.03 11.12
CA GLU A 183 4.16 2.87 11.45
C GLU A 183 3.46 1.85 10.55
N ALA A 184 3.78 1.84 9.24
CA ALA A 184 3.24 0.83 8.32
C ALA A 184 3.61 -0.58 8.78
N SER A 185 4.82 -0.78 9.31
CA SER A 185 5.27 -2.07 9.81
C SER A 185 4.46 -2.55 11.03
N PHE A 186 4.07 -1.65 11.92
CA PHE A 186 3.16 -1.99 13.02
C PHE A 186 1.82 -2.48 12.51
N TYR A 187 1.20 -1.77 11.58
CA TYR A 187 -0.09 -2.20 11.01
C TYR A 187 0.01 -3.53 10.28
N VAL A 188 1.11 -3.74 9.54
CA VAL A 188 1.38 -5.02 8.85
C VAL A 188 1.55 -6.14 9.86
N LEU A 189 2.35 -5.94 10.91
CA LEU A 189 2.58 -6.94 11.96
C LEU A 189 1.29 -7.31 12.70
N PHE A 190 0.51 -6.31 13.13
CA PHE A 190 -0.79 -6.53 13.77
C PHE A 190 -1.76 -7.28 12.84
N SER A 191 -1.82 -6.91 11.56
CA SER A 191 -2.69 -7.59 10.60
C SER A 191 -2.29 -9.05 10.37
N ILE A 192 -0.99 -9.37 10.35
CA ILE A 192 -0.50 -10.76 10.34
C ILE A 192 -0.92 -11.48 11.62
N GLY A 193 -0.78 -10.83 12.77
CA GLY A 193 -1.22 -11.38 14.06
C GLY A 193 -2.72 -11.71 14.07
N PHE A 194 -3.57 -10.79 13.61
CA PHE A 194 -5.01 -11.02 13.49
C PHE A 194 -5.36 -12.13 12.51
N TYR A 195 -4.67 -12.22 11.39
CA TYR A 195 -4.84 -13.30 10.42
C TYR A 195 -4.61 -14.68 11.07
N TYR A 196 -3.53 -14.84 11.84
CA TYR A 196 -3.25 -16.09 12.56
C TYR A 196 -4.15 -16.32 13.76
N LEU A 197 -4.59 -15.27 14.44
CA LEU A 197 -5.57 -15.38 15.51
C LEU A 197 -6.90 -15.94 14.98
N GLN A 198 -7.36 -15.50 13.80
CA GLN A 198 -8.54 -16.08 13.15
C GLN A 198 -8.36 -17.58 12.89
N GLU A 199 -7.18 -18.01 12.39
CA GLU A 199 -6.91 -19.42 12.17
C GLU A 199 -6.97 -20.23 13.48
N LEU A 200 -6.45 -19.68 14.58
CA LEU A 200 -6.50 -20.33 15.90
C LEU A 200 -7.93 -20.43 16.43
N LEU A 201 -8.73 -19.39 16.26
CA LEU A 201 -10.15 -19.40 16.70
C LEU A 201 -10.98 -20.41 15.91
N TYR A 202 -10.67 -20.65 14.64
CA TYR A 202 -11.34 -21.68 13.84
C TYR A 202 -10.98 -23.10 14.26
N GLN A 203 -9.72 -23.33 14.70
CA GLN A 203 -9.21 -24.64 15.09
C GLN A 203 -8.37 -24.51 16.37
N PRO A 204 -9.01 -24.33 17.54
CA PRO A 204 -8.30 -24.11 18.80
C PRO A 204 -7.64 -25.39 19.29
N CYS A 205 -6.37 -25.61 18.97
CA CYS A 205 -5.59 -26.70 19.49
C CYS A 205 -4.13 -26.31 19.72
N ILE A 206 -3.46 -26.98 20.65
CA ILE A 206 -2.06 -26.73 21.02
C ILE A 206 -1.12 -26.90 19.81
N LYS A 207 -1.40 -27.88 18.95
CA LYS A 207 -0.60 -28.10 17.73
C LYS A 207 -0.68 -26.88 16.79
N LYS A 208 -1.88 -26.32 16.59
CA LYS A 208 -2.08 -25.12 15.76
C LYS A 208 -1.41 -23.90 16.37
N LEU A 209 -1.49 -23.73 17.69
CA LEU A 209 -0.79 -22.65 18.39
C LEU A 209 0.72 -22.71 18.17
N LYS A 210 1.35 -23.90 18.34
CA LYS A 210 2.78 -24.07 18.08
C LYS A 210 3.16 -23.76 16.63
N GLU A 211 2.32 -24.17 15.67
CA GLU A 211 2.52 -23.86 14.26
C GLU A 211 2.49 -22.35 13.99
N ILE A 212 1.52 -21.64 14.55
CA ILE A 212 1.37 -20.18 14.41
C ILE A 212 2.55 -19.46 15.03
N LEU A 213 2.97 -19.83 16.22
CA LEU A 213 4.15 -19.26 16.88
C LEU A 213 5.43 -19.46 16.05
N PHE A 214 5.62 -20.66 15.49
CA PHE A 214 6.74 -20.92 14.58
C PHE A 214 6.69 -20.05 13.32
N LYS A 215 5.53 -19.93 12.66
CA LYS A 215 5.36 -19.06 11.48
C LYS A 215 5.65 -17.60 11.82
N GLY A 216 5.05 -17.09 12.90
CA GLY A 216 5.24 -15.71 13.35
C GLY A 216 6.70 -15.39 13.65
N PHE A 217 7.39 -16.24 14.41
CA PHE A 217 8.80 -16.09 14.69
C PHE A 217 9.66 -16.11 13.41
N SER A 218 9.40 -17.05 12.51
CA SER A 218 10.12 -17.15 11.24
C SER A 218 9.93 -15.90 10.37
N ILE A 219 8.69 -15.38 10.25
CA ILE A 219 8.39 -14.17 9.50
C ILE A 219 9.17 -12.99 10.05
N ILE A 220 9.14 -12.76 11.36
CA ILE A 220 9.84 -11.65 12.01
C ILE A 220 11.35 -11.75 11.78
N THR A 221 11.93 -12.93 12.04
CA THR A 221 13.39 -13.16 11.90
C THR A 221 13.86 -12.92 10.47
N ILE A 222 13.17 -13.50 9.48
CA ILE A 222 13.50 -13.31 8.05
C ILE A 222 13.37 -11.84 7.65
N SER A 223 12.31 -11.18 8.09
CA SER A 223 12.06 -9.77 7.74
C SER A 223 13.14 -8.84 8.29
N ILE A 224 13.53 -9.00 9.56
CA ILE A 224 14.60 -8.21 10.17
C ILE A 224 15.93 -8.48 9.47
N THR A 225 16.25 -9.74 9.19
CA THR A 225 17.50 -10.10 8.50
C THR A 225 17.57 -9.49 7.10
N LEU A 226 16.49 -9.57 6.33
CA LEU A 226 16.42 -8.97 5.00
C LEU A 226 16.52 -7.45 5.07
N SER A 227 15.84 -6.81 6.01
CA SER A 227 15.92 -5.34 6.19
C SER A 227 17.33 -4.90 6.56
N TYR A 228 18.02 -5.64 7.42
CA TYR A 228 19.41 -5.36 7.77
C TYR A 228 20.35 -5.47 6.56
N ILE A 229 20.17 -6.50 5.72
CA ILE A 229 20.97 -6.67 4.49
C ILE A 229 20.77 -5.50 3.53
N VAL A 230 19.55 -5.03 3.37
CA VAL A 230 19.23 -3.91 2.46
C VAL A 230 19.80 -2.58 2.96
N LEU A 231 19.86 -2.37 4.29
CA LEU A 231 20.34 -1.12 4.88
C LEU A 231 21.87 -1.07 5.07
N LYS A 232 22.58 -2.19 4.87
CA LYS A 232 24.03 -2.28 4.94
C LYS A 232 24.69 -1.92 3.61
#